data_8852d87a47b26deb2d6c2b899c02158a
#
_entry.id   8852d87a47b26deb2d6c2b899c02158a
#
_cell.length_a   1.000
_cell.length_b   1.000
_cell.length_c   1.000
_cell.angle_alpha   90.00
_cell.angle_beta   90.00
_cell.angle_gamma   90.00
#
_symmetry.space_group_name_H-M   'P 1'
#
loop_
_entity.id
_entity.type
_entity.pdbx_description
1 polymer ?
#
loop_
_entity_poly.entity_id
_entity_poly.type
_entity_poly.pdbx_seq_one_letter_code
_entity_poly.pdbx_strand_id
1 'polypeptide(L)'
;MMNWLDIVIIVCIAIGLIKGLFDGIIKQVVSLLALIIAILFAGVFAKPVRDFLSDQPAVAGSMPEFIITGICYLLAFALIVLIIYGIGKLVNIAIKVTPAKTLNHILGGFFGALMWILALSLTFNLLTVFDPNYKLITKQARKESVLFSKVNGVVPTLYPYIKNYLNGRQSK
;
A
#
# COMPACT_ATOMS: atom_id res chain seq x y z
N MET A 1 21.46 3.22 -23.82
CA MET A 1 21.56 4.51 -23.08
C MET A 1 20.48 4.49 -22.01
N MET A 2 20.78 4.97 -20.80
CA MET A 2 19.76 5.08 -19.75
C MET A 2 18.74 6.16 -20.15
N ASN A 3 17.47 5.80 -20.14
CA ASN A 3 16.38 6.72 -20.44
C ASN A 3 15.98 7.46 -19.14
N TRP A 4 15.37 8.65 -19.26
CA TRP A 4 14.83 9.39 -18.11
C TRP A 4 13.92 8.53 -17.21
N LEU A 5 13.17 7.58 -17.78
CA LEU A 5 12.35 6.62 -17.05
C LEU A 5 13.18 5.70 -16.15
N ASP A 6 14.34 5.24 -16.62
CA ASP A 6 15.24 4.40 -15.81
C ASP A 6 15.75 5.18 -14.60
N ILE A 7 16.06 6.48 -14.78
CA ILE A 7 16.50 7.37 -13.70
C ILE A 7 15.38 7.52 -12.65
N VAL A 8 14.15 7.78 -13.09
CA VAL A 8 13.00 7.91 -12.18
C VAL A 8 12.77 6.61 -11.40
N ILE A 9 12.82 5.45 -12.06
CA ILE A 9 12.65 4.14 -11.42
C ILE A 9 13.74 3.91 -10.37
N ILE A 10 15.01 4.17 -10.71
CA ILE A 10 16.14 4.01 -9.78
C ILE A 10 15.99 4.93 -8.58
N VAL A 11 15.63 6.19 -8.79
CA VAL A 11 15.41 7.16 -7.71
C VAL A 11 14.30 6.70 -6.78
N CYS A 12 13.17 6.25 -7.33
CA CYS A 12 12.06 5.72 -6.54
C CYS A 12 12.47 4.49 -5.71
N ILE A 13 13.19 3.54 -6.31
CA ILE A 13 13.69 2.34 -5.62
C ILE A 13 14.70 2.73 -4.53
N ALA A 14 15.59 3.69 -4.80
CA ALA A 14 16.55 4.20 -3.83
C ALA A 14 15.87 4.87 -2.63
N ILE A 15 14.82 5.67 -2.87
CA ILE A 15 13.98 6.24 -1.81
C ILE A 15 13.35 5.13 -0.97
N GLY A 16 12.80 4.10 -1.62
CA GLY A 16 12.23 2.94 -0.94
C GLY A 16 13.24 2.21 -0.05
N LEU A 17 14.44 1.98 -0.58
CA LEU A 17 15.53 1.35 0.14
C LEU A 17 15.97 2.19 1.35
N ILE A 18 16.24 3.48 1.14
CA ILE A 18 16.67 4.41 2.20
C ILE A 18 15.60 4.48 3.29
N LYS A 19 14.35 4.75 2.92
CA LYS A 19 13.23 4.80 3.87
C LYS A 19 13.08 3.48 4.61
N GLY A 20 13.23 2.36 3.91
CA GLY A 20 13.17 1.02 4.50
C GLY A 20 14.27 0.76 5.52
N LEU A 21 15.49 1.22 5.25
CA LEU A 21 16.61 1.17 6.19
C LEU A 21 16.32 1.98 7.46
N PHE A 22 15.67 3.14 7.36
CA PHE A 22 15.32 3.95 8.53
C PHE A 22 14.14 3.36 9.33
N ASP A 23 13.12 2.90 8.64
CA ASP A 23 11.89 2.41 9.28
C ASP A 23 12.03 1.00 9.86
N GLY A 24 12.85 0.16 9.26
CA GLY A 24 12.97 -1.27 9.56
C GLY A 24 11.80 -2.09 9.00
N ILE A 25 12.02 -3.42 8.86
CA ILE A 25 11.02 -4.32 8.26
C ILE A 25 9.74 -4.42 9.09
N ILE A 26 9.86 -4.42 10.42
CA ILE A 26 8.71 -4.60 11.31
C ILE A 26 7.70 -3.47 11.16
N LYS A 27 8.16 -2.22 11.11
CA LYS A 27 7.27 -1.07 10.91
C LYS A 27 6.56 -1.16 9.56
N GLN A 28 7.24 -1.60 8.52
CA GLN A 28 6.68 -1.74 7.18
C GLN A 28 5.63 -2.85 7.12
N VAL A 29 5.93 -4.02 7.69
CA VAL A 29 5.00 -5.15 7.77
C VAL A 29 3.77 -4.77 8.58
N VAL A 30 3.92 -4.11 9.72
CA VAL A 30 2.80 -3.63 10.54
C VAL A 30 1.94 -2.64 9.75
N SER A 31 2.56 -1.70 9.03
CA SER A 31 1.82 -0.73 8.20
C SER A 31 1.04 -1.40 7.08
N LEU A 32 1.62 -2.42 6.44
CA LEU A 32 0.95 -3.21 5.40
C LEU A 32 -0.22 -4.01 5.97
N LEU A 33 -0.02 -4.69 7.09
CA LEU A 33 -1.07 -5.42 7.79
C LEU A 33 -2.19 -4.49 8.26
N ALA A 34 -1.84 -3.31 8.80
CA ALA A 34 -2.82 -2.31 9.19
C ALA A 34 -3.70 -1.88 8.02
N LEU A 35 -3.09 -1.64 6.85
CA LEU A 35 -3.83 -1.28 5.63
C LEU A 35 -4.78 -2.39 5.20
N ILE A 36 -4.30 -3.63 5.13
CA ILE A 36 -5.10 -4.79 4.71
C ILE A 36 -6.26 -5.01 5.68
N ILE A 37 -5.99 -5.03 6.98
CA ILE A 37 -7.01 -5.23 8.02
C ILE A 37 -8.01 -4.08 8.00
N ALA A 38 -7.56 -2.82 7.86
CA ALA A 38 -8.45 -1.67 7.80
C ALA A 38 -9.39 -1.74 6.59
N ILE A 39 -8.90 -2.13 5.40
CA ILE A 39 -9.75 -2.30 4.21
C ILE A 39 -10.79 -3.41 4.43
N LEU A 40 -10.39 -4.54 4.98
CA LEU A 40 -11.28 -5.68 5.19
C LEU A 40 -12.35 -5.43 6.25
N PHE A 41 -12.00 -4.72 7.30
CA PHE A 41 -12.87 -4.54 8.47
C PHE A 41 -13.53 -3.16 8.55
N ALA A 42 -13.14 -2.18 7.72
CA ALA A 42 -13.76 -0.85 7.74
C ALA A 42 -15.29 -0.92 7.64
N GLY A 43 -15.82 -1.81 6.79
CA GLY A 43 -17.27 -1.99 6.64
C GLY A 43 -17.97 -2.50 7.91
N VAL A 44 -17.31 -3.37 8.67
CA VAL A 44 -17.87 -3.91 9.93
C VAL A 44 -17.88 -2.82 11.00
N PHE A 45 -16.81 -2.06 11.11
CA PHE A 45 -16.66 -0.99 12.10
C PHE A 45 -17.36 0.31 11.70
N ALA A 46 -17.71 0.51 10.42
CA ALA A 46 -18.47 1.69 9.99
C ALA A 46 -19.88 1.76 10.59
N LYS A 47 -20.52 0.59 10.89
CA LYS A 47 -21.86 0.55 11.50
C LYS A 47 -21.88 1.21 12.88
N PRO A 48 -21.09 0.74 13.89
CA PRO A 48 -21.10 1.38 15.21
C PRO A 48 -20.63 2.85 15.16
N VAL A 49 -19.75 3.21 14.25
CA VAL A 49 -19.37 4.62 14.04
C VAL A 49 -20.56 5.42 13.54
N ARG A 50 -21.35 4.87 12.62
CA ARG A 50 -22.57 5.51 12.10
C ARG A 50 -23.61 5.69 13.20
N ASP A 51 -23.87 4.65 13.99
CA ASP A 51 -24.85 4.71 15.08
C ASP A 51 -24.47 5.81 16.07
N PHE A 52 -23.19 5.89 16.47
CA PHE A 52 -22.67 6.94 17.32
C PHE A 52 -22.81 8.36 16.73
N LEU A 53 -22.56 8.53 15.41
CA LEU A 53 -22.68 9.83 14.72
C LEU A 53 -24.15 10.24 14.53
N SER A 54 -25.03 9.27 14.28
CA SER A 54 -26.46 9.56 14.07
C SER A 54 -27.16 10.04 15.32
N ASP A 55 -26.65 9.70 16.49
CA ASP A 55 -27.16 10.18 17.80
C ASP A 55 -26.72 11.64 18.08
N GLN A 56 -25.84 12.20 17.26
CA GLN A 56 -25.40 13.60 17.44
C GLN A 56 -26.33 14.58 16.70
N PRO A 57 -26.96 15.55 17.40
CA PRO A 57 -27.88 16.51 16.80
C PRO A 57 -27.28 17.34 15.65
N ALA A 58 -25.97 17.55 15.68
CA ALA A 58 -25.24 18.32 14.67
C ALA A 58 -25.12 17.58 13.32
N VAL A 59 -25.29 16.25 13.29
CA VAL A 59 -25.12 15.40 12.10
C VAL A 59 -26.48 14.93 11.57
N ALA A 60 -27.43 14.73 12.49
CA ALA A 60 -28.78 14.28 12.17
C ALA A 60 -29.49 15.24 11.22
N GLY A 61 -29.69 14.85 9.96
CA GLY A 61 -30.42 15.62 8.95
C GLY A 61 -29.65 16.74 8.24
N SER A 62 -28.37 16.97 8.58
CA SER A 62 -27.59 18.07 7.97
C SER A 62 -26.84 17.70 6.69
N MET A 63 -26.65 16.39 6.40
CA MET A 63 -25.89 15.92 5.24
C MET A 63 -26.59 14.77 4.51
N PRO A 64 -26.38 14.63 3.19
CA PRO A 64 -26.85 13.47 2.43
C PRO A 64 -26.27 12.15 3.01
N GLU A 65 -27.10 11.10 3.00
CA GLU A 65 -26.76 9.81 3.62
C GLU A 65 -25.47 9.16 3.07
N PHE A 66 -25.18 9.36 1.78
CA PHE A 66 -23.95 8.83 1.18
C PHE A 66 -22.69 9.50 1.73
N ILE A 67 -22.75 10.79 2.09
CA ILE A 67 -21.63 11.53 2.69
C ILE A 67 -21.39 11.03 4.12
N ILE A 68 -22.45 10.88 4.92
CA ILE A 68 -22.36 10.34 6.27
C ILE A 68 -21.74 8.94 6.24
N THR A 69 -22.23 8.10 5.33
CA THR A 69 -21.70 6.74 5.14
C THR A 69 -20.21 6.76 4.78
N GLY A 70 -19.80 7.62 3.83
CA GLY A 70 -18.40 7.78 3.44
C GLY A 70 -17.49 8.22 4.61
N ILE A 71 -17.97 9.17 5.41
CA ILE A 71 -17.26 9.64 6.61
C ILE A 71 -17.12 8.51 7.64
N CYS A 72 -18.18 7.72 7.87
CA CYS A 72 -18.14 6.59 8.79
C CYS A 72 -17.13 5.53 8.38
N TYR A 73 -17.06 5.20 7.08
CA TYR A 73 -16.05 4.29 6.56
C TYR A 73 -14.62 4.83 6.73
N LEU A 74 -14.42 6.13 6.46
CA LEU A 74 -13.13 6.79 6.61
C LEU A 74 -12.68 6.81 8.07
N LEU A 75 -13.58 7.15 9.00
CA LEU A 75 -13.31 7.15 10.44
C LEU A 75 -13.01 5.75 10.97
N ALA A 76 -13.80 4.75 10.57
CA ALA A 76 -13.57 3.36 10.93
C ALA A 76 -12.20 2.87 10.42
N PHE A 77 -11.88 3.16 9.16
CA PHE A 77 -10.59 2.86 8.57
C PHE A 77 -9.44 3.53 9.36
N ALA A 78 -9.54 4.83 9.62
CA ALA A 78 -8.53 5.57 10.36
C ALA A 78 -8.34 5.04 11.79
N LEU A 79 -9.43 4.67 12.47
CA LEU A 79 -9.39 4.10 13.81
C LEU A 79 -8.64 2.76 13.84
N ILE A 80 -8.95 1.86 12.90
CA ILE A 80 -8.28 0.55 12.79
C ILE A 80 -6.79 0.75 12.54
N VAL A 81 -6.43 1.62 11.59
CA VAL A 81 -5.02 1.94 11.28
C VAL A 81 -4.30 2.48 12.52
N LEU A 82 -4.93 3.39 13.26
CA LEU A 82 -4.36 3.98 14.46
C LEU A 82 -4.08 2.94 15.55
N ILE A 83 -5.03 2.03 15.80
CA ILE A 83 -4.89 0.96 16.80
C ILE A 83 -3.74 0.04 16.42
N ILE A 84 -3.72 -0.45 15.17
CA ILE A 84 -2.68 -1.40 14.72
C ILE A 84 -1.31 -0.71 14.70
N TYR A 85 -1.25 0.55 14.31
CA TYR A 85 -0.02 1.33 14.33
C TYR A 85 0.50 1.56 15.76
N GLY A 86 -0.39 1.79 16.72
CA GLY A 86 -0.07 1.89 18.13
C GLY A 86 0.55 0.60 18.68
N ILE A 87 -0.06 -0.55 18.37
CA ILE A 87 0.47 -1.87 18.74
C ILE A 87 1.85 -2.09 18.10
N GLY A 88 1.98 -1.81 16.80
CA GLY A 88 3.25 -1.92 16.09
C GLY A 88 4.37 -1.05 16.64
N LYS A 89 4.02 0.13 17.18
CA LYS A 89 4.98 1.02 17.85
C LYS A 89 5.52 0.38 19.13
N LEU A 90 4.69 -0.30 19.91
CA LEU A 90 5.12 -1.02 21.11
C LEU A 90 6.07 -2.16 20.78
N VAL A 91 5.75 -2.96 19.75
CA VAL A 91 6.62 -4.04 19.26
C VAL A 91 7.97 -3.49 18.78
N ASN A 92 7.96 -2.37 18.05
CA ASN A 92 9.19 -1.75 17.55
C ASN A 92 10.09 -1.22 18.69
N ILE A 93 9.50 -0.73 19.77
CA ILE A 93 10.26 -0.31 20.96
C ILE A 93 10.97 -1.53 21.58
N ALA A 94 10.28 -2.65 21.74
CA ALA A 94 10.87 -3.87 22.29
C ALA A 94 12.07 -4.39 21.46
N ILE A 95 12.01 -4.27 20.13
CA ILE A 95 13.07 -4.73 19.22
C ILE A 95 14.28 -3.79 19.22
N LYS A 96 14.10 -2.51 19.45
CA LYS A 96 15.21 -1.53 19.49
C LYS A 96 16.23 -1.84 20.59
N VAL A 97 15.85 -2.59 21.60
CA VAL A 97 16.70 -2.97 22.73
C VAL A 97 17.47 -4.28 22.46
N THR A 98 17.19 -4.99 21.38
CA THR A 98 17.79 -6.28 21.06
C THR A 98 18.86 -6.19 19.95
N PRO A 99 19.80 -7.16 19.86
CA PRO A 99 20.77 -7.26 18.76
C PRO A 99 20.13 -7.35 17.37
N ALA A 100 18.84 -7.71 17.30
CA ALA A 100 18.07 -7.80 16.07
C ALA A 100 17.82 -6.42 15.38
N LYS A 101 18.18 -5.30 16.02
CA LYS A 101 17.99 -3.95 15.46
C LYS A 101 18.63 -3.80 14.09
N THR A 102 19.90 -4.16 13.93
CA THR A 102 20.64 -4.02 12.68
C THR A 102 20.00 -4.85 11.57
N LEU A 103 19.66 -6.11 11.86
CA LEU A 103 19.00 -6.99 10.91
C LEU A 103 17.64 -6.45 10.49
N ASN A 104 16.85 -5.92 11.44
CA ASN A 104 15.56 -5.28 11.16
C ASN A 104 15.69 -4.12 10.16
N HIS A 105 16.73 -3.29 10.26
CA HIS A 105 16.96 -2.17 9.35
C HIS A 105 17.44 -2.62 7.97
N ILE A 106 18.35 -3.59 7.90
CA ILE A 106 18.84 -4.14 6.62
C ILE A 106 17.70 -4.80 5.85
N LEU A 107 16.94 -5.69 6.51
CA LEU A 107 15.77 -6.32 5.90
C LEU A 107 14.69 -5.28 5.53
N GLY A 108 14.56 -4.23 6.34
CA GLY A 108 13.67 -3.10 6.05
C GLY A 108 14.05 -2.38 4.75
N GLY A 109 15.33 -2.17 4.49
CA GLY A 109 15.81 -1.59 3.24
C GLY A 109 15.44 -2.44 2.04
N PHE A 110 15.72 -3.73 2.10
CA PHE A 110 15.37 -4.67 1.04
C PHE A 110 13.86 -4.73 0.80
N PHE A 111 13.08 -4.85 1.86
CA PHE A 111 11.62 -4.88 1.79
C PHE A 111 11.04 -3.56 1.27
N GLY A 112 11.61 -2.42 1.67
CA GLY A 112 11.23 -1.09 1.17
C GLY A 112 11.46 -0.95 -0.33
N ALA A 113 12.62 -1.39 -0.83
CA ALA A 113 12.89 -1.41 -2.27
C ALA A 113 11.88 -2.29 -3.03
N LEU A 114 11.57 -3.48 -2.51
CA LEU A 114 10.59 -4.39 -3.09
C LEU A 114 9.18 -3.77 -3.14
N MET A 115 8.75 -3.12 -2.06
CA MET A 115 7.46 -2.42 -2.01
C MET A 115 7.37 -1.29 -3.03
N TRP A 116 8.44 -0.53 -3.24
CA TRP A 116 8.47 0.51 -4.26
C TRP A 116 8.44 -0.07 -5.69
N ILE A 117 9.09 -1.19 -5.94
CA ILE A 117 9.01 -1.90 -7.22
C ILE A 117 7.56 -2.35 -7.49
N LEU A 118 6.88 -2.90 -6.49
CA LEU A 118 5.47 -3.30 -6.60
C LEU A 118 4.55 -2.09 -6.84
N ALA A 119 4.76 -1.00 -6.10
CA ALA A 119 3.99 0.24 -6.26
C ALA A 119 4.18 0.85 -7.65
N LEU A 120 5.41 0.90 -8.16
CA LEU A 120 5.72 1.37 -9.52
C LEU A 120 5.07 0.45 -10.57
N SER A 121 5.17 -0.87 -10.41
CA SER A 121 4.53 -1.82 -11.32
C SER A 121 3.01 -1.61 -11.37
N LEU A 122 2.36 -1.46 -10.22
CA LEU A 122 0.94 -1.18 -10.16
C LEU A 122 0.60 0.15 -10.83
N THR A 123 1.36 1.21 -10.53
CA THR A 123 1.17 2.54 -11.12
C THR A 123 1.31 2.52 -12.64
N PHE A 124 2.32 1.84 -13.17
CA PHE A 124 2.52 1.73 -14.61
C PHE A 124 1.42 0.93 -15.32
N ASN A 125 0.92 -0.13 -14.67
CA ASN A 125 -0.22 -0.88 -15.20
C ASN A 125 -1.51 -0.04 -15.19
N LEU A 126 -1.77 0.69 -14.11
CA LEU A 126 -2.90 1.63 -14.04
C LEU A 126 -2.79 2.75 -15.08
N LEU A 127 -1.62 3.35 -15.25
CA LEU A 127 -1.39 4.37 -16.28
C LEU A 127 -1.66 3.81 -17.70
N THR A 128 -1.39 2.54 -17.94
CA THR A 128 -1.69 1.93 -19.24
C THR A 128 -3.20 1.84 -19.49
N VAL A 129 -4.01 1.67 -18.45
CA VAL A 129 -5.48 1.64 -18.53
C VAL A 129 -6.05 3.04 -18.71
N PHE A 130 -5.53 4.04 -17.98
CA PHE A 130 -6.05 5.42 -18.01
C PHE A 130 -5.50 6.28 -19.16
N ASP A 131 -4.33 5.94 -19.70
CA ASP A 131 -3.69 6.65 -20.81
C ASP A 131 -3.44 5.73 -22.02
N PRO A 132 -4.50 5.29 -22.73
CA PRO A 132 -4.37 4.45 -23.91
C PRO A 132 -3.63 5.14 -25.07
N ASN A 133 -3.59 6.46 -25.08
CA ASN A 133 -2.92 7.27 -26.10
C ASN A 133 -1.44 7.57 -25.82
N TYR A 134 -0.90 7.06 -24.70
CA TYR A 134 0.51 7.22 -24.31
C TYR A 134 0.98 8.69 -24.21
N LYS A 135 0.11 9.58 -23.76
CA LYS A 135 0.39 11.00 -23.61
C LYS A 135 1.36 11.30 -22.46
N LEU A 136 1.23 10.55 -21.34
CA LEU A 136 2.04 10.74 -20.14
C LEU A 136 3.42 10.05 -20.27
N ILE A 137 3.45 8.83 -20.77
CA ILE A 137 4.70 8.10 -21.00
C ILE A 137 4.69 7.56 -22.42
N THR A 138 5.48 8.18 -23.29
CA THR A 138 5.57 7.89 -24.73
C THR A 138 5.92 6.41 -24.97
N LYS A 139 5.39 5.81 -26.03
CA LYS A 139 5.72 4.44 -26.45
C LYS A 139 7.22 4.22 -26.62
N GLN A 140 7.91 5.24 -27.10
CA GLN A 140 9.37 5.21 -27.31
C GLN A 140 10.11 5.15 -25.97
N ALA A 141 9.75 5.98 -24.98
CA ALA A 141 10.36 5.97 -23.66
C ALA A 141 10.18 4.61 -22.96
N ARG A 142 9.01 3.95 -23.13
CA ARG A 142 8.76 2.60 -22.58
C ARG A 142 9.63 1.53 -23.23
N LYS A 143 9.84 1.61 -24.56
CA LYS A 143 10.66 0.64 -25.29
C LYS A 143 12.16 0.78 -25.04
N GLU A 144 12.63 2.00 -24.86
CA GLU A 144 14.04 2.31 -24.63
C GLU A 144 14.48 2.08 -23.17
N SER A 145 13.54 2.08 -22.22
CA SER A 145 13.83 1.83 -20.81
C SER A 145 14.03 0.36 -20.52
N VAL A 146 15.19 0.01 -20.00
CA VAL A 146 15.55 -1.37 -19.61
C VAL A 146 14.80 -1.80 -18.36
N LEU A 147 14.59 -0.88 -17.42
CA LEU A 147 13.95 -1.15 -16.13
C LEU A 147 12.43 -1.15 -16.22
N PHE A 148 11.85 -0.32 -17.09
CA PHE A 148 10.40 -0.23 -17.25
C PHE A 148 9.77 -1.59 -17.56
N SER A 149 10.30 -2.33 -18.52
CA SER A 149 9.77 -3.65 -18.91
C SER A 149 9.81 -4.64 -17.75
N LYS A 150 10.91 -4.65 -16.98
CA LYS A 150 11.07 -5.54 -15.82
C LYS A 150 10.12 -5.16 -14.69
N VAL A 151 10.06 -3.88 -14.33
CA VAL A 151 9.20 -3.38 -13.26
C VAL A 151 7.72 -3.52 -13.62
N ASN A 152 7.32 -3.14 -14.84
CA ASN A 152 5.94 -3.24 -15.30
C ASN A 152 5.43 -4.68 -15.31
N GLY A 153 6.28 -5.66 -15.58
CA GLY A 153 5.94 -7.09 -15.62
C GLY A 153 5.73 -7.74 -14.26
N VAL A 154 6.13 -7.10 -13.14
CA VAL A 154 6.07 -7.72 -11.81
C VAL A 154 4.63 -8.06 -11.39
N VAL A 155 3.71 -7.10 -11.44
CA VAL A 155 2.30 -7.31 -11.06
C VAL A 155 1.59 -8.29 -11.99
N PRO A 156 1.67 -8.19 -13.33
CA PRO A 156 1.07 -9.17 -14.25
C PRO A 156 1.59 -10.59 -14.04
N THR A 157 2.87 -10.75 -13.69
CA THR A 157 3.46 -12.08 -13.43
C THR A 157 2.92 -12.67 -12.12
N LEU A 158 2.67 -11.86 -11.09
CA LEU A 158 2.13 -12.31 -9.81
C LEU A 158 0.63 -12.63 -9.88
N TYR A 159 -0.12 -11.96 -10.76
CA TYR A 159 -1.58 -12.09 -10.87
C TYR A 159 -2.08 -13.54 -11.06
N PRO A 160 -1.53 -14.37 -11.99
CA PRO A 160 -1.99 -15.74 -12.17
C PRO A 160 -1.73 -16.62 -10.93
N TYR A 161 -0.63 -16.40 -10.21
CA TYR A 161 -0.36 -17.14 -8.96
C TYR A 161 -1.38 -16.83 -7.89
N ILE A 162 -1.70 -15.55 -7.71
CA ILE A 162 -2.72 -15.09 -6.74
C ILE A 162 -4.09 -15.64 -7.12
N LYS A 163 -4.47 -15.56 -8.40
CA LYS A 163 -5.75 -16.07 -8.92
C LYS A 163 -5.89 -17.57 -8.70
N ASN A 164 -4.87 -18.35 -9.02
CA ASN A 164 -4.87 -19.80 -8.84
C ASN A 164 -4.97 -20.18 -7.36
N TYR A 165 -4.29 -19.45 -6.48
CA TYR A 165 -4.39 -19.67 -5.04
C TYR A 165 -5.78 -19.38 -4.48
N LEU A 166 -6.43 -18.31 -4.95
CA LEU A 166 -7.79 -17.95 -4.55
C LEU A 166 -8.82 -18.95 -5.10
N ASN A 167 -8.70 -19.37 -6.34
CA ASN A 167 -9.61 -20.34 -6.95
C ASN A 167 -9.45 -21.75 -6.34
N GLY A 168 -8.25 -22.17 -5.98
CA GLY A 168 -7.99 -23.45 -5.31
C GLY A 168 -8.59 -23.54 -3.90
N ARG A 169 -8.96 -22.42 -3.29
CA ARG A 169 -9.71 -22.37 -2.02
C ARG A 169 -11.23 -22.52 -2.19
N GLN A 170 -11.75 -22.24 -3.39
CA GLN A 170 -13.19 -22.35 -3.65
C GLN A 170 -13.62 -23.79 -4.06
N SER A 171 -12.65 -24.67 -4.31
CA SER A 171 -12.90 -26.06 -4.72
C SER A 171 -12.72 -27.09 -3.57
N LYS A 172 -12.61 -26.63 -2.35
CA LYS A 172 -12.63 -27.45 -1.13
C LYS A 172 -13.76 -26.96 -0.21
#